data_2dcf46f7e754dbd15910b5c001d5fc8d
#
_entry.id   2dcf46f7e754dbd15910b5c001d5fc8d
#
_cell.length_a   1.000
_cell.length_b   1.000
_cell.length_c   1.000
_cell.angle_alpha   90.00
_cell.angle_beta   90.00
_cell.angle_gamma   90.00
#
_symmetry.space_group_name_H-M   'P 1'
#
loop_
_entity.id
_entity.type
_entity.pdbx_description
1 polymer ?
#
loop_
_entity_poly.entity_id
_entity_poly.type
_entity_poly.pdbx_seq_one_letter_code
_entity_poly.pdbx_strand_id
1 'polypeptide(L)'
;MNSAVPETEGIKYAGSKLKILPYIFDVISDLPVTTVLDGFSGSTRVSQAFAKKGLSVTANDTAVWSATFATAYLLNKKSKREFAELIEHLNSLKGYHGWFSENYGGLPESDAKRPFQMKNAMRLDAIRDEIEKLGLSGTDKAVALTSLIYALDSVDSTLGHYCAYLSEWSPRSYHDMVLKVPGLFESAGNHSVVRGDIFSLLKKKRHYDLAYFDPPYGSNNDKMPPSRVRYGSYYHIWTTVINNDRPALFGKANRREDSRDSVAASVFEEFRKSEDGKFIAMEAIARVIRQTDARYILLSYSSGGRATKQELFDILQSNGRLLRTVEIDYKSNVMATMRWTNEWVNSTDRTKEYLFLIEKR
;
A
#
# COMPACT_ATOMS: atom_id res chain seq x y z
N MET A 1 24.72 3.58 -17.99
CA MET A 1 25.17 3.69 -16.58
C MET A 1 24.08 3.12 -15.71
N ASN A 2 24.32 1.97 -15.06
CA ASN A 2 23.36 1.41 -14.09
C ASN A 2 23.33 2.32 -12.87
N SER A 3 22.49 3.35 -12.89
CA SER A 3 22.28 4.15 -11.70
C SER A 3 21.54 3.29 -10.67
N ALA A 4 22.17 3.05 -9.53
CA ALA A 4 21.60 2.24 -8.46
C ALA A 4 20.14 2.63 -8.17
N VAL A 5 19.30 1.61 -8.00
CA VAL A 5 17.89 1.82 -7.60
C VAL A 5 17.86 2.39 -6.19
N PRO A 6 17.14 3.48 -5.94
CA PRO A 6 17.09 4.08 -4.61
C PRO A 6 16.49 3.13 -3.58
N GLU A 7 17.09 3.05 -2.40
CA GLU A 7 16.49 2.37 -1.26
C GLU A 7 15.21 3.07 -0.83
N THR A 8 14.18 2.28 -0.49
CA THR A 8 12.88 2.78 -0.05
C THR A 8 12.41 2.03 1.18
N GLU A 9 11.71 2.71 2.06
CA GLU A 9 11.08 2.10 3.23
C GLU A 9 9.61 1.80 2.99
N GLY A 10 9.07 0.90 3.77
CA GLY A 10 7.65 0.53 3.75
C GLY A 10 7.42 -0.69 4.65
N ILE A 11 6.17 -0.99 4.79
CA ILE A 11 5.59 -2.07 5.59
C ILE A 11 5.53 -3.39 4.82
N LYS A 12 5.20 -4.46 5.53
CA LYS A 12 4.73 -5.70 4.91
C LYS A 12 3.41 -5.42 4.19
N TYR A 13 3.45 -5.51 2.88
CA TYR A 13 2.33 -5.08 2.03
C TYR A 13 2.12 -6.06 0.88
N ALA A 14 0.87 -6.53 0.72
CA ALA A 14 0.48 -7.35 -0.41
C ALA A 14 0.60 -6.49 -1.69
N GLY A 15 1.39 -6.94 -2.66
CA GLY A 15 1.66 -6.16 -3.87
C GLY A 15 2.82 -5.15 -3.74
N SER A 16 3.67 -5.26 -2.70
CA SER A 16 4.86 -4.40 -2.58
C SER A 16 5.74 -4.46 -3.83
N LYS A 17 6.05 -3.31 -4.41
CA LYS A 17 6.87 -3.18 -5.63
C LYS A 17 8.38 -3.09 -5.37
N LEU A 18 8.84 -3.36 -4.13
CA LEU A 18 10.27 -3.27 -3.79
C LEU A 18 11.16 -4.05 -4.76
N LYS A 19 10.77 -5.29 -5.08
CA LYS A 19 11.53 -6.15 -6.00
C LYS A 19 11.39 -5.78 -7.47
N ILE A 20 10.42 -4.92 -7.80
CA ILE A 20 10.10 -4.52 -9.17
C ILE A 20 10.69 -3.16 -9.51
N LEU A 21 11.08 -2.36 -8.50
CA LEU A 21 11.70 -1.05 -8.71
C LEU A 21 12.84 -1.06 -9.77
N PRO A 22 13.79 -2.03 -9.77
CA PRO A 22 14.83 -2.06 -10.78
C PRO A 22 14.27 -2.10 -12.21
N TYR A 23 13.25 -2.91 -12.45
CA TYR A 23 12.62 -3.04 -13.76
C TYR A 23 11.81 -1.81 -14.14
N ILE A 24 11.14 -1.15 -13.16
CA ILE A 24 10.45 0.12 -13.40
C ILE A 24 11.43 1.17 -13.92
N PHE A 25 12.58 1.33 -13.25
CA PHE A 25 13.60 2.30 -13.67
C PHE A 25 14.28 1.94 -14.98
N ASP A 26 14.52 0.66 -15.24
CA ASP A 26 15.06 0.21 -16.52
C ASP A 26 14.11 0.55 -17.68
N VAL A 27 12.82 0.29 -17.49
CA VAL A 27 11.79 0.56 -18.52
C VAL A 27 11.67 2.04 -18.88
N ILE A 28 11.95 2.96 -17.96
CA ILE A 28 11.84 4.41 -18.20
C ILE A 28 13.18 5.12 -18.35
N SER A 29 14.30 4.39 -18.38
CA SER A 29 15.66 4.92 -18.24
C SER A 29 16.09 5.94 -19.30
N ASP A 30 15.54 5.85 -20.50
CA ASP A 30 15.82 6.71 -21.65
C ASP A 30 14.71 7.72 -21.95
N LEU A 31 13.70 7.79 -21.08
CA LEU A 31 12.58 8.72 -21.28
C LEU A 31 12.86 10.07 -20.59
N PRO A 32 12.52 11.18 -21.25
CA PRO A 32 12.64 12.52 -20.69
C PRO A 32 11.50 12.79 -19.71
N VAL A 33 11.57 12.20 -18.50
CA VAL A 33 10.55 12.31 -17.45
C VAL A 33 11.06 13.22 -16.35
N THR A 34 10.26 14.19 -15.96
CA THR A 34 10.48 15.10 -14.83
C THR A 34 9.30 15.11 -13.85
N THR A 35 8.10 14.85 -14.34
CA THR A 35 6.86 14.84 -13.54
C THR A 35 6.18 13.47 -13.62
N VAL A 36 5.80 12.94 -12.46
CA VAL A 36 5.19 11.60 -12.36
C VAL A 36 3.90 11.64 -11.54
N LEU A 37 2.86 10.99 -12.06
CA LEU A 37 1.70 10.58 -11.29
C LEU A 37 1.90 9.12 -10.83
N ASP A 38 1.97 8.87 -9.52
CA ASP A 38 1.82 7.55 -8.93
C ASP A 38 0.35 7.39 -8.51
N GLY A 39 -0.44 6.75 -9.35
CA GLY A 39 -1.91 6.75 -9.25
C GLY A 39 -2.48 5.86 -8.14
N PHE A 40 -1.69 4.90 -7.63
CA PHE A 40 -2.06 3.95 -6.58
C PHE A 40 -0.86 3.74 -5.66
N SER A 41 -0.50 4.77 -4.87
CA SER A 41 0.80 4.84 -4.20
C SER A 41 1.02 3.80 -3.09
N GLY A 42 -0.04 3.21 -2.54
CA GLY A 42 0.04 2.11 -1.57
C GLY A 42 1.07 2.38 -0.47
N SER A 43 2.09 1.51 -0.37
CA SER A 43 3.18 1.67 0.60
C SER A 43 4.17 2.80 0.25
N THR A 44 3.93 3.55 -0.81
CA THR A 44 4.71 4.69 -1.32
C THR A 44 6.12 4.39 -1.82
N ARG A 45 6.52 3.11 -1.92
CA ARG A 45 7.89 2.76 -2.34
C ARG A 45 8.24 3.28 -3.73
N VAL A 46 7.30 3.24 -4.67
CA VAL A 46 7.51 3.75 -6.03
C VAL A 46 7.60 5.27 -6.02
N SER A 47 6.70 5.94 -5.30
CA SER A 47 6.74 7.39 -5.10
C SER A 47 8.06 7.87 -4.47
N GLN A 48 8.54 7.19 -3.41
CA GLN A 48 9.83 7.49 -2.78
C GLN A 48 10.99 7.34 -3.77
N ALA A 49 10.99 6.24 -4.53
CA ALA A 49 12.06 5.97 -5.49
C ALA A 49 12.11 7.02 -6.60
N PHE A 50 10.97 7.44 -7.15
CA PHE A 50 10.88 8.52 -8.12
C PHE A 50 11.37 9.85 -7.53
N ALA A 51 10.94 10.19 -6.31
CA ALA A 51 11.36 11.42 -5.64
C ALA A 51 12.88 11.45 -5.40
N LYS A 52 13.46 10.33 -4.94
CA LYS A 52 14.93 10.18 -4.75
C LYS A 52 15.73 10.26 -6.05
N LYS A 53 15.09 10.01 -7.21
CA LYS A 53 15.67 10.24 -8.54
C LYS A 53 15.50 11.68 -9.03
N GLY A 54 14.96 12.58 -8.21
CA GLY A 54 14.79 14.00 -8.53
C GLY A 54 13.52 14.32 -9.31
N LEU A 55 12.61 13.34 -9.50
CA LEU A 55 11.34 13.59 -10.20
C LEU A 55 10.32 14.26 -9.28
N SER A 56 9.50 15.14 -9.85
CA SER A 56 8.34 15.71 -9.15
C SER A 56 7.18 14.71 -9.14
N VAL A 57 6.76 14.27 -7.95
CA VAL A 57 5.79 13.19 -7.80
C VAL A 57 4.46 13.71 -7.28
N THR A 58 3.37 13.33 -7.95
CA THR A 58 2.01 13.36 -7.38
C THR A 58 1.66 11.95 -6.93
N ALA A 59 1.61 11.70 -5.63
CA ALA A 59 1.18 10.42 -5.06
C ALA A 59 -0.32 10.47 -4.76
N ASN A 60 -1.08 9.49 -5.27
CA ASN A 60 -2.51 9.36 -5.03
C ASN A 60 -2.86 7.98 -4.49
N ASP A 61 -3.75 7.95 -3.50
CA ASP A 61 -4.37 6.73 -3.00
C ASP A 61 -5.67 7.07 -2.26
N THR A 62 -6.58 6.12 -2.16
CA THR A 62 -7.79 6.25 -1.32
C THR A 62 -7.50 6.03 0.15
N ALA A 63 -6.47 5.24 0.47
CA ALA A 63 -6.11 4.85 1.83
C ALA A 63 -5.47 6.00 2.61
N VAL A 64 -5.99 6.27 3.81
CA VAL A 64 -5.44 7.32 4.69
C VAL A 64 -3.99 7.03 5.09
N TRP A 65 -3.64 5.77 5.29
CA TRP A 65 -2.27 5.38 5.67
C TRP A 65 -1.28 5.60 4.51
N SER A 66 -1.68 5.37 3.28
CA SER A 66 -0.86 5.67 2.10
C SER A 66 -0.59 7.18 1.99
N ALA A 67 -1.63 8.01 2.12
CA ALA A 67 -1.49 9.46 2.12
C ALA A 67 -0.61 9.96 3.28
N THR A 68 -0.70 9.32 4.46
CA THR A 68 0.15 9.63 5.61
C THR A 68 1.62 9.34 5.31
N PHE A 69 1.94 8.16 4.76
CA PHE A 69 3.30 7.81 4.37
C PHE A 69 3.82 8.75 3.27
N ALA A 70 3.02 9.00 2.24
CA ALA A 70 3.40 9.93 1.18
C ALA A 70 3.69 11.34 1.73
N THR A 71 2.88 11.82 2.69
CA THR A 71 3.11 13.13 3.35
C THR A 71 4.43 13.13 4.12
N ALA A 72 4.72 12.07 4.87
CA ALA A 72 5.96 11.95 5.64
C ALA A 72 7.21 11.93 4.73
N TYR A 73 7.17 11.25 3.60
CA TYR A 73 8.34 11.11 2.72
C TYR A 73 8.47 12.20 1.68
N LEU A 74 7.36 12.67 1.10
CA LEU A 74 7.41 13.57 -0.05
C LEU A 74 7.28 15.05 0.35
N LEU A 75 6.50 15.35 1.39
CA LEU A 75 6.23 16.74 1.77
C LEU A 75 7.08 17.23 2.94
N ASN A 76 7.69 16.31 3.68
CA ASN A 76 8.57 16.68 4.79
C ASN A 76 9.85 17.35 4.27
N LYS A 77 10.26 18.42 4.98
CA LYS A 77 11.50 19.17 4.70
C LYS A 77 12.48 19.13 5.88
N LYS A 78 12.08 18.52 6.99
CA LYS A 78 12.91 18.40 8.18
C LYS A 78 13.84 17.18 8.08
N SER A 79 15.01 17.29 8.67
CA SER A 79 15.96 16.18 8.80
C SER A 79 15.50 15.17 9.83
N LYS A 80 16.07 13.95 9.79
CA LYS A 80 15.83 12.93 10.81
C LYS A 80 16.16 13.42 12.23
N ARG A 81 17.17 14.26 12.38
CA ARG A 81 17.62 14.79 13.68
C ARG A 81 16.54 15.62 14.36
N GLU A 82 15.76 16.37 13.61
CA GLU A 82 14.70 17.23 14.14
C GLU A 82 13.51 16.42 14.71
N PHE A 83 13.41 15.14 14.38
CA PHE A 83 12.39 14.23 14.93
C PHE A 83 12.91 13.34 16.07
N ALA A 84 14.22 13.38 16.38
CA ALA A 84 14.82 12.47 17.35
C ALA A 84 14.18 12.61 18.74
N GLU A 85 14.05 13.83 19.24
CA GLU A 85 13.47 14.13 20.56
C GLU A 85 11.99 13.70 20.63
N LEU A 86 11.20 13.95 19.57
CA LEU A 86 9.81 13.49 19.49
C LEU A 86 9.72 11.97 19.58
N ILE A 87 10.53 11.25 18.81
CA ILE A 87 10.50 9.79 18.78
C ILE A 87 11.00 9.19 20.09
N GLU A 88 12.00 9.79 20.73
CA GLU A 88 12.48 9.40 22.06
C GLU A 88 11.39 9.63 23.11
N HIS A 89 10.73 10.78 23.10
CA HIS A 89 9.59 11.07 23.97
C HIS A 89 8.49 10.01 23.81
N LEU A 90 8.06 9.71 22.59
CA LEU A 90 7.03 8.69 22.33
C LEU A 90 7.48 7.29 22.79
N ASN A 91 8.75 6.95 22.66
CA ASN A 91 9.31 5.69 23.15
C ASN A 91 9.36 5.59 24.66
N SER A 92 9.47 6.71 25.40
CA SER A 92 9.54 6.73 26.87
C SER A 92 8.18 6.48 27.54
N LEU A 93 7.08 6.56 26.78
CA LEU A 93 5.73 6.42 27.31
C LEU A 93 5.46 5.02 27.86
N LYS A 94 4.89 4.96 29.04
CA LYS A 94 4.34 3.72 29.60
C LYS A 94 2.98 3.44 28.99
N GLY A 95 2.76 2.19 28.57
CA GLY A 95 1.46 1.74 28.08
C GLY A 95 0.40 1.72 29.17
N TYR A 96 -0.83 1.88 28.79
CA TYR A 96 -2.02 1.72 29.66
C TYR A 96 -3.15 1.02 28.89
N HIS A 97 -4.12 0.47 29.62
CA HIS A 97 -5.30 -0.13 29.00
C HIS A 97 -6.20 0.94 28.39
N GLY A 98 -6.40 0.87 27.08
CA GLY A 98 -7.25 1.75 26.31
C GLY A 98 -7.99 1.00 25.21
N TRP A 99 -8.53 1.73 24.24
CA TRP A 99 -9.36 1.17 23.19
C TRP A 99 -8.61 0.17 22.29
N PHE A 100 -7.35 0.45 21.94
CA PHE A 100 -6.57 -0.43 21.08
C PHE A 100 -6.19 -1.72 21.81
N SER A 101 -5.77 -1.65 23.06
CA SER A 101 -5.43 -2.83 23.86
C SER A 101 -6.64 -3.71 24.14
N GLU A 102 -7.81 -3.13 24.35
CA GLU A 102 -9.05 -3.86 24.52
C GLU A 102 -9.45 -4.66 23.26
N ASN A 103 -9.31 -4.04 22.07
CA ASN A 103 -9.80 -4.63 20.83
C ASN A 103 -8.74 -5.44 20.06
N TYR A 104 -7.47 -5.11 20.19
CA TYR A 104 -6.37 -5.68 19.40
C TYR A 104 -5.24 -6.28 20.25
N GLY A 105 -5.26 -6.11 21.56
CA GLY A 105 -4.31 -6.70 22.49
C GLY A 105 -4.68 -8.13 22.89
N GLY A 106 -3.71 -9.02 23.01
CA GLY A 106 -3.88 -10.37 23.53
C GLY A 106 -2.77 -10.76 24.48
N LEU A 107 -3.11 -11.58 25.49
CA LEU A 107 -2.14 -12.15 26.42
C LEU A 107 -1.44 -13.37 25.75
N PRO A 108 -0.15 -13.62 26.06
CA PRO A 108 0.58 -14.76 25.53
C PRO A 108 -0.09 -16.12 25.79
N GLU A 109 -0.75 -16.25 26.93
CA GLU A 109 -1.39 -17.48 27.39
C GLU A 109 -2.86 -17.59 26.94
N SER A 110 -3.39 -16.56 26.27
CA SER A 110 -4.78 -16.51 25.84
C SER A 110 -5.01 -17.33 24.58
N ASP A 111 -6.09 -18.09 24.53
CA ASP A 111 -6.58 -18.74 23.29
C ASP A 111 -7.13 -17.74 22.26
N ALA A 112 -7.49 -16.54 22.73
CA ALA A 112 -7.99 -15.47 21.85
C ALA A 112 -6.83 -14.85 21.03
N LYS A 113 -6.77 -15.18 19.77
CA LYS A 113 -5.73 -14.63 18.89
C LYS A 113 -6.01 -13.16 18.56
N ARG A 114 -4.93 -12.36 18.61
CA ARG A 114 -4.95 -10.91 18.38
C ARG A 114 -3.74 -10.51 17.54
N PRO A 115 -3.76 -9.33 16.88
CA PRO A 115 -2.63 -8.89 16.07
C PRO A 115 -1.42 -8.46 16.90
N PHE A 116 -1.61 -8.00 18.15
CA PHE A 116 -0.54 -7.52 19.01
C PHE A 116 -0.60 -8.17 20.39
N GLN A 117 0.56 -8.40 20.98
CA GLN A 117 0.59 -8.72 22.41
C GLN A 117 0.14 -7.51 23.22
N MET A 118 -0.50 -7.78 24.38
CA MET A 118 -1.09 -6.77 25.26
C MET A 118 -0.13 -5.61 25.56
N LYS A 119 1.15 -5.92 25.88
CA LYS A 119 2.16 -4.90 26.17
C LYS A 119 2.35 -3.89 25.05
N ASN A 120 2.32 -4.34 23.78
CA ASN A 120 2.49 -3.48 22.61
C ASN A 120 1.19 -2.72 22.28
N ALA A 121 0.04 -3.36 22.46
CA ALA A 121 -1.25 -2.70 22.28
C ALA A 121 -1.51 -1.59 23.32
N MET A 122 -1.10 -1.80 24.59
CA MET A 122 -1.17 -0.76 25.63
C MET A 122 -0.22 0.41 25.30
N ARG A 123 0.95 0.14 24.75
CA ARG A 123 1.85 1.20 24.28
C ARG A 123 1.28 1.95 23.08
N LEU A 124 0.58 1.24 22.18
CA LEU A 124 -0.15 1.89 21.09
C LEU A 124 -1.18 2.89 21.62
N ASP A 125 -1.98 2.53 22.64
CA ASP A 125 -2.93 3.44 23.28
C ASP A 125 -2.22 4.73 23.75
N ALA A 126 -1.15 4.56 24.55
CA ALA A 126 -0.42 5.70 25.11
C ALA A 126 0.21 6.61 24.04
N ILE A 127 0.88 6.02 23.06
CA ILE A 127 1.55 6.77 22.00
C ILE A 127 0.52 7.49 21.12
N ARG A 128 -0.59 6.83 20.81
CA ARG A 128 -1.59 7.41 19.92
C ARG A 128 -2.29 8.60 20.56
N ASP A 129 -2.64 8.50 21.84
CA ASP A 129 -3.23 9.61 22.57
C ASP A 129 -2.23 10.76 22.77
N GLU A 130 -0.94 10.46 23.01
CA GLU A 130 0.07 11.51 23.14
C GLU A 130 0.29 12.26 21.82
N ILE A 131 0.26 11.59 20.67
CA ILE A 131 0.33 12.26 19.34
C ILE A 131 -0.81 13.27 19.18
N GLU A 132 -2.03 12.98 19.67
CA GLU A 132 -3.13 13.95 19.64
C GLU A 132 -2.90 15.09 20.63
N LYS A 133 -2.49 14.77 21.85
CA LYS A 133 -2.23 15.74 22.92
C LYS A 133 -1.13 16.75 22.55
N LEU A 134 -0.10 16.30 21.84
CA LEU A 134 0.97 17.16 21.33
C LEU A 134 0.49 18.13 20.22
N GLY A 135 -0.71 17.96 19.70
CA GLY A 135 -1.28 18.83 18.67
C GLY A 135 -0.48 18.84 17.35
N LEU A 136 0.24 17.76 17.07
CA LEU A 136 1.04 17.65 15.84
C LEU A 136 0.15 17.78 14.60
N SER A 137 0.64 18.50 13.60
CA SER A 137 -0.08 18.71 12.34
C SER A 137 0.83 18.50 11.12
N GLY A 138 0.24 18.42 9.94
CA GLY A 138 0.95 18.32 8.67
C GLY A 138 1.97 17.19 8.64
N THR A 139 3.20 17.50 8.25
CA THR A 139 4.28 16.53 8.09
C THR A 139 4.77 15.96 9.41
N ASP A 140 4.74 16.73 10.51
CA ASP A 140 5.18 16.26 11.82
C ASP A 140 4.29 15.10 12.33
N LYS A 141 2.97 15.28 12.23
CA LYS A 141 2.01 14.22 12.55
C LYS A 141 2.19 13.01 11.63
N ALA A 142 2.39 13.25 10.33
CA ALA A 142 2.59 12.17 9.36
C ALA A 142 3.85 11.34 9.66
N VAL A 143 4.97 11.99 10.04
CA VAL A 143 6.21 11.30 10.42
C VAL A 143 6.02 10.48 11.69
N ALA A 144 5.39 11.04 12.74
CA ALA A 144 5.10 10.32 13.99
C ALA A 144 4.20 9.10 13.74
N LEU A 145 3.13 9.24 12.96
CA LEU A 145 2.23 8.14 12.62
C LEU A 145 2.88 7.09 11.72
N THR A 146 3.74 7.50 10.77
CA THR A 146 4.52 6.55 9.96
C THR A 146 5.47 5.73 10.82
N SER A 147 6.18 6.38 11.74
CA SER A 147 7.04 5.71 12.72
C SER A 147 6.26 4.70 13.57
N LEU A 148 5.09 5.08 14.06
CA LEU A 148 4.21 4.21 14.85
C LEU A 148 3.73 2.99 14.04
N ILE A 149 3.25 3.18 12.82
CA ILE A 149 2.81 2.07 11.96
C ILE A 149 3.96 1.11 11.67
N TYR A 150 5.17 1.61 11.39
CA TYR A 150 6.35 0.76 11.16
C TYR A 150 6.74 -0.03 12.41
N ALA A 151 6.65 0.59 13.60
CA ALA A 151 6.89 -0.10 14.85
C ALA A 151 5.86 -1.21 15.09
N LEU A 152 4.58 -0.96 14.83
CA LEU A 152 3.51 -1.97 14.90
C LEU A 152 3.73 -3.11 13.88
N ASP A 153 4.08 -2.80 12.63
CA ASP A 153 4.38 -3.78 11.59
C ASP A 153 5.56 -4.70 11.94
N SER A 154 6.46 -4.21 12.78
CA SER A 154 7.63 -5.00 13.25
C SER A 154 7.29 -6.03 14.31
N VAL A 155 6.20 -5.83 15.08
CA VAL A 155 5.80 -6.67 16.24
C VAL A 155 4.43 -7.33 16.10
N ASP A 156 3.81 -7.24 14.93
CA ASP A 156 2.50 -7.84 14.69
C ASP A 156 2.55 -9.38 14.61
N SER A 157 1.48 -10.04 14.99
CA SER A 157 1.29 -11.50 14.86
C SER A 157 0.32 -11.81 13.73
N THR A 158 0.68 -11.39 12.51
CA THR A 158 -0.13 -11.55 11.32
C THR A 158 0.69 -12.09 10.15
N LEU A 159 0.02 -12.37 9.06
CA LEU A 159 0.61 -12.80 7.80
C LEU A 159 0.90 -11.63 6.84
N GLY A 160 0.86 -10.40 7.35
CA GLY A 160 1.00 -9.18 6.56
C GLY A 160 -0.33 -8.55 6.18
N HIS A 161 -1.44 -8.97 6.83
CA HIS A 161 -2.75 -8.34 6.75
C HIS A 161 -3.55 -8.59 8.04
N TYR A 162 -4.57 -7.78 8.30
CA TYR A 162 -5.33 -7.79 9.55
C TYR A 162 -6.73 -8.40 9.42
N CYS A 163 -7.05 -9.07 8.32
CA CYS A 163 -8.35 -9.76 8.16
C CYS A 163 -8.44 -11.09 8.90
N ALA A 164 -7.30 -11.67 9.27
CA ALA A 164 -7.20 -12.90 10.04
C ALA A 164 -5.92 -12.87 10.88
N TYR A 165 -5.95 -13.55 12.03
CA TYR A 165 -4.81 -13.65 12.92
C TYR A 165 -4.23 -15.05 12.90
N LEU A 166 -2.95 -15.18 13.25
CA LEU A 166 -2.28 -16.46 13.36
C LEU A 166 -2.89 -17.29 14.51
N SER A 167 -2.84 -18.61 14.38
CA SER A 167 -3.25 -19.54 15.45
C SER A 167 -2.28 -19.53 16.63
N GLU A 168 -1.03 -19.11 16.39
CA GLU A 168 0.01 -18.98 17.37
C GLU A 168 0.68 -17.62 17.27
N TRP A 169 1.28 -17.16 18.38
CA TRP A 169 2.04 -15.93 18.39
C TRP A 169 3.28 -16.05 17.50
N SER A 170 3.48 -15.12 16.58
CA SER A 170 4.71 -15.05 15.80
C SER A 170 5.90 -14.69 16.70
N PRO A 171 7.12 -15.19 16.42
CA PRO A 171 8.30 -14.86 17.23
C PRO A 171 8.53 -13.36 17.39
N ARG A 172 8.29 -12.57 16.34
CA ARG A 172 8.45 -11.11 16.37
C ARG A 172 7.47 -10.39 17.31
N SER A 173 6.31 -10.98 17.59
CA SER A 173 5.31 -10.35 18.46
C SER A 173 5.76 -10.28 19.93
N TYR A 174 6.73 -11.09 20.33
CA TYR A 174 7.32 -11.06 21.68
C TYR A 174 8.28 -9.88 21.89
N HIS A 175 8.73 -9.22 20.82
CA HIS A 175 9.57 -8.04 20.94
C HIS A 175 8.76 -6.85 21.44
N ASP A 176 9.45 -5.88 22.04
CA ASP A 176 8.85 -4.61 22.39
C ASP A 176 8.77 -3.72 21.16
N MET A 177 7.64 -3.02 21.03
CA MET A 177 7.46 -2.01 19.99
C MET A 177 8.40 -0.83 20.24
N VAL A 178 9.25 -0.51 19.25
CA VAL A 178 10.18 0.61 19.31
C VAL A 178 10.00 1.47 18.07
N LEU A 179 9.64 2.73 18.28
CA LEU A 179 9.55 3.72 17.21
C LEU A 179 10.95 4.13 16.75
N LYS A 180 11.09 4.33 15.44
CA LYS A 180 12.31 4.86 14.81
C LYS A 180 11.92 6.00 13.89
N VAL A 181 12.76 7.01 13.78
CA VAL A 181 12.55 8.02 12.74
C VAL A 181 12.59 7.33 11.37
N PRO A 182 11.56 7.49 10.54
CA PRO A 182 11.57 6.91 9.19
C PRO A 182 12.78 7.35 8.36
N GLY A 183 13.06 6.63 7.28
CA GLY A 183 14.16 6.92 6.35
C GLY A 183 13.94 8.19 5.52
N LEU A 184 13.63 9.30 6.18
CA LEU A 184 13.39 10.61 5.55
C LEU A 184 14.56 11.00 4.66
N PHE A 185 14.27 11.68 3.56
CA PHE A 185 15.26 12.13 2.58
C PHE A 185 14.89 13.52 2.06
N GLU A 186 15.89 14.26 1.63
CA GLU A 186 15.69 15.49 0.90
C GLU A 186 15.41 15.20 -0.58
N SER A 187 14.46 15.94 -1.14
CA SER A 187 14.15 15.86 -2.57
C SER A 187 13.94 17.26 -3.12
N ALA A 188 14.57 17.54 -4.26
CA ALA A 188 14.43 18.79 -4.99
C ALA A 188 13.10 18.90 -5.75
N GLY A 189 12.37 17.79 -5.93
CA GLY A 189 11.11 17.76 -6.68
C GLY A 189 9.99 18.54 -5.99
N ASN A 190 9.09 19.06 -6.80
CA ASN A 190 7.84 19.65 -6.29
C ASN A 190 6.78 18.55 -6.18
N HIS A 191 6.60 18.03 -4.97
CA HIS A 191 5.70 16.91 -4.72
C HIS A 191 4.31 17.35 -4.29
N SER A 192 3.33 16.49 -4.57
CA SER A 192 1.97 16.63 -4.05
C SER A 192 1.42 15.27 -3.61
N VAL A 193 0.58 15.29 -2.58
CA VAL A 193 -0.10 14.11 -2.05
C VAL A 193 -1.59 14.34 -2.14
N VAL A 194 -2.31 13.39 -2.74
CA VAL A 194 -3.76 13.44 -2.90
C VAL A 194 -4.35 12.17 -2.28
N ARG A 195 -5.25 12.34 -1.32
CA ARG A 195 -6.08 11.24 -0.83
C ARG A 195 -7.41 11.26 -1.54
N GLY A 196 -7.65 10.31 -2.44
CA GLY A 196 -8.92 10.27 -3.14
C GLY A 196 -8.99 9.23 -4.26
N ASP A 197 -10.16 9.11 -4.81
CA ASP A 197 -10.42 8.29 -5.99
C ASP A 197 -9.65 8.83 -7.21
N ILE A 198 -9.01 7.92 -7.94
CA ILE A 198 -8.17 8.27 -9.09
C ILE A 198 -8.95 9.03 -10.17
N PHE A 199 -10.20 8.65 -10.44
CA PHE A 199 -11.01 9.31 -11.47
C PHE A 199 -11.37 10.76 -11.07
N SER A 200 -11.49 11.02 -9.77
CA SER A 200 -11.69 12.39 -9.26
C SER A 200 -10.44 13.25 -9.42
N LEU A 201 -9.25 12.64 -9.25
CA LEU A 201 -7.97 13.32 -9.51
C LEU A 201 -7.83 13.66 -11.00
N LEU A 202 -8.09 12.70 -11.89
CA LEU A 202 -7.92 12.85 -13.34
C LEU A 202 -8.85 13.90 -13.96
N LYS A 203 -10.00 14.20 -13.34
CA LYS A 203 -10.87 15.31 -13.75
C LYS A 203 -10.18 16.68 -13.70
N LYS A 204 -9.12 16.85 -12.88
CA LYS A 204 -8.37 18.11 -12.75
C LYS A 204 -7.48 18.41 -13.96
N LYS A 205 -7.38 17.52 -14.93
CA LYS A 205 -6.64 17.66 -16.20
C LYS A 205 -5.22 18.21 -16.03
N ARG A 206 -4.48 17.68 -15.05
CA ARG A 206 -3.07 17.99 -14.87
C ARG A 206 -2.23 17.09 -15.76
N HIS A 207 -1.33 17.71 -16.55
CA HIS A 207 -0.40 16.99 -17.40
C HIS A 207 0.77 16.42 -16.59
N TYR A 208 1.21 15.20 -16.97
CA TYR A 208 2.40 14.53 -16.45
C TYR A 208 3.26 13.98 -17.60
N ASP A 209 4.57 13.91 -17.37
CA ASP A 209 5.43 13.19 -18.34
C ASP A 209 5.17 11.68 -18.27
N LEU A 210 4.99 11.15 -17.07
CA LEU A 210 4.72 9.73 -16.81
C LEU A 210 3.55 9.57 -15.83
N ALA A 211 2.63 8.67 -16.12
CA ALA A 211 1.71 8.13 -15.15
C ALA A 211 2.05 6.67 -14.89
N TYR A 212 2.31 6.34 -13.64
CA TYR A 212 2.49 4.98 -13.15
C TYR A 212 1.22 4.48 -12.49
N PHE A 213 0.75 3.32 -12.93
CA PHE A 213 -0.46 2.68 -12.40
C PHE A 213 -0.18 1.26 -11.95
N ASP A 214 -0.55 0.96 -10.73
CA ASP A 214 -0.53 -0.34 -10.07
C ASP A 214 -1.87 -0.53 -9.35
N PRO A 215 -2.99 -0.63 -10.09
CA PRO A 215 -4.31 -0.73 -9.50
C PRO A 215 -4.45 -2.05 -8.73
N PRO A 216 -5.37 -2.16 -7.77
CA PRO A 216 -5.71 -3.44 -7.18
C PRO A 216 -6.09 -4.47 -8.26
N TYR A 217 -5.53 -5.69 -8.17
CA TYR A 217 -5.67 -6.68 -9.26
C TYR A 217 -6.90 -7.57 -9.14
N GLY A 218 -7.49 -7.68 -7.95
CA GLY A 218 -8.44 -8.75 -7.66
C GLY A 218 -7.79 -10.14 -7.76
N SER A 219 -8.58 -11.16 -8.11
CA SER A 219 -8.09 -12.51 -8.36
C SER A 219 -8.82 -13.14 -9.54
N ASN A 220 -8.11 -13.83 -10.42
CA ASN A 220 -8.68 -14.61 -11.53
C ASN A 220 -9.12 -16.02 -11.11
N ASN A 221 -8.95 -16.40 -9.85
CA ASN A 221 -9.34 -17.71 -9.36
C ASN A 221 -10.85 -17.78 -9.12
N ASP A 222 -11.58 -18.46 -10.01
CA ASP A 222 -13.03 -18.62 -9.95
C ASP A 222 -13.52 -19.41 -8.71
N LYS A 223 -12.65 -20.21 -8.08
CA LYS A 223 -12.93 -20.92 -6.83
C LYS A 223 -12.83 -20.02 -5.59
N MET A 224 -12.24 -18.83 -5.71
CA MET A 224 -12.09 -17.90 -4.60
C MET A 224 -13.33 -17.03 -4.47
N PRO A 225 -13.87 -16.85 -3.26
CA PRO A 225 -14.91 -15.87 -3.04
C PRO A 225 -14.46 -14.50 -3.55
N PRO A 226 -15.36 -13.73 -4.19
CA PRO A 226 -15.05 -12.44 -4.78
C PRO A 226 -14.40 -11.43 -3.84
N SER A 227 -14.49 -11.70 -2.54
CA SER A 227 -14.16 -10.79 -1.44
C SER A 227 -12.73 -10.91 -0.90
N ARG A 228 -11.85 -11.76 -1.45
CA ARG A 228 -10.63 -12.15 -0.72
C ARG A 228 -9.43 -11.23 -0.84
N VAL A 229 -9.38 -10.29 -1.78
CA VAL A 229 -8.28 -9.32 -1.85
C VAL A 229 -8.85 -7.91 -1.85
N ARG A 230 -8.97 -7.32 -0.67
CA ARG A 230 -9.47 -5.96 -0.52
C ARG A 230 -8.55 -5.18 0.40
N TYR A 231 -7.82 -4.26 -0.16
CA TYR A 231 -6.81 -3.48 0.55
C TYR A 231 -7.40 -2.69 1.73
N GLY A 232 -8.60 -2.17 1.60
CA GLY A 232 -9.31 -1.51 2.71
C GLY A 232 -9.57 -2.43 3.89
N SER A 233 -9.88 -3.71 3.62
CA SER A 233 -10.05 -4.72 4.67
C SER A 233 -8.73 -5.20 5.25
N TYR A 234 -7.72 -5.40 4.40
CA TYR A 234 -6.42 -5.93 4.81
C TYR A 234 -5.72 -5.02 5.82
N TYR A 235 -5.83 -3.71 5.63
CA TYR A 235 -5.10 -2.71 6.39
C TYR A 235 -6.01 -1.81 7.25
N HIS A 236 -7.17 -2.34 7.65
CA HIS A 236 -8.15 -1.62 8.44
C HIS A 236 -7.61 -1.09 9.77
N ILE A 237 -6.69 -1.83 10.43
CA ILE A 237 -6.07 -1.39 11.69
C ILE A 237 -5.24 -0.13 11.46
N TRP A 238 -4.48 -0.03 10.38
CA TRP A 238 -3.73 1.19 10.09
C TRP A 238 -4.63 2.40 9.88
N THR A 239 -5.77 2.19 9.20
CA THR A 239 -6.79 3.24 9.10
C THR A 239 -7.29 3.67 10.47
N THR A 240 -7.57 2.71 11.36
CA THR A 240 -8.01 2.98 12.74
C THR A 240 -6.94 3.73 13.55
N VAL A 241 -5.69 3.29 13.47
CA VAL A 241 -4.56 3.93 14.16
C VAL A 241 -4.38 5.37 13.68
N ILE A 242 -4.43 5.63 12.38
CA ILE A 242 -4.21 6.98 11.85
C ILE A 242 -5.37 7.90 12.16
N ASN A 243 -6.61 7.46 11.98
CA ASN A 243 -7.79 8.27 12.26
C ASN A 243 -8.05 8.48 13.75
N ASN A 244 -7.66 7.53 14.61
CA ASN A 244 -7.99 7.48 16.05
C ASN A 244 -9.50 7.63 16.31
N ASP A 245 -10.32 7.06 15.45
CA ASP A 245 -11.76 7.30 15.38
C ASP A 245 -12.61 6.27 16.16
N ARG A 246 -11.96 5.26 16.76
CA ARG A 246 -12.59 4.21 17.58
C ARG A 246 -13.87 3.65 16.93
N PRO A 247 -13.79 3.11 15.71
CA PRO A 247 -14.96 2.74 14.92
C PRO A 247 -15.73 1.57 15.54
N ALA A 248 -16.97 1.38 15.11
CA ALA A 248 -17.67 0.12 15.31
C ALA A 248 -16.91 -1.01 14.62
N LEU A 249 -16.82 -2.17 15.30
CA LEU A 249 -16.06 -3.33 14.88
C LEU A 249 -16.99 -4.51 14.60
N PHE A 250 -16.55 -5.41 13.71
CA PHE A 250 -17.27 -6.64 13.40
C PHE A 250 -16.33 -7.82 13.15
N GLY A 251 -16.89 -9.02 13.29
CA GLY A 251 -16.22 -10.28 12.99
C GLY A 251 -15.09 -10.64 13.96
N LYS A 252 -14.51 -11.83 13.77
CA LYS A 252 -13.47 -12.38 14.67
C LYS A 252 -12.16 -11.58 14.68
N ALA A 253 -11.88 -10.85 13.61
CA ALA A 253 -10.68 -10.04 13.47
C ALA A 253 -10.89 -8.59 13.90
N ASN A 254 -12.02 -8.24 14.54
CA ASN A 254 -12.35 -6.88 14.96
C ASN A 254 -12.13 -5.86 13.84
N ARG A 255 -12.68 -6.16 12.65
CA ARG A 255 -12.58 -5.26 11.49
C ARG A 255 -13.48 -4.04 11.68
N ARG A 256 -13.04 -2.90 11.17
CA ARG A 256 -13.88 -1.70 11.06
C ARG A 256 -15.13 -1.98 10.22
N GLU A 257 -16.28 -1.48 10.61
CA GLU A 257 -17.55 -1.64 9.86
C GLU A 257 -17.42 -1.11 8.42
N ASP A 258 -16.75 0.02 8.22
CA ASP A 258 -16.53 0.62 6.90
C ASP A 258 -15.52 -0.15 6.04
N SER A 259 -14.87 -1.18 6.57
CA SER A 259 -14.02 -2.11 5.82
C SER A 259 -14.78 -3.32 5.29
N ARG A 260 -16.11 -3.39 5.44
CA ARG A 260 -16.91 -4.46 4.84
C ARG A 260 -16.74 -4.47 3.33
N ASP A 261 -16.74 -5.66 2.76
CA ASP A 261 -16.51 -5.85 1.32
C ASP A 261 -17.53 -5.10 0.46
N SER A 262 -18.74 -4.91 0.96
CA SER A 262 -19.80 -4.13 0.30
C SER A 262 -19.54 -2.62 0.28
N VAL A 263 -18.69 -2.11 1.17
CA VAL A 263 -18.40 -0.68 1.35
C VAL A 263 -17.04 -0.31 0.78
N ALA A 264 -16.02 -1.12 1.10
CA ALA A 264 -14.62 -0.84 0.78
C ALA A 264 -14.17 -1.38 -0.59
N ALA A 265 -15.12 -1.85 -1.42
CA ALA A 265 -14.80 -2.41 -2.72
C ALA A 265 -14.25 -1.36 -3.68
N SER A 266 -13.09 -1.66 -4.28
CA SER A 266 -12.57 -0.91 -5.42
C SER A 266 -13.18 -1.42 -6.73
N VAL A 267 -13.49 -0.52 -7.66
CA VAL A 267 -13.92 -0.90 -9.01
C VAL A 267 -12.86 -1.73 -9.75
N PHE A 268 -11.59 -1.59 -9.40
CA PHE A 268 -10.48 -2.37 -9.95
C PHE A 268 -10.41 -3.80 -9.41
N GLU A 269 -11.06 -4.09 -8.26
CA GLU A 269 -11.19 -5.43 -7.66
C GLU A 269 -12.54 -6.09 -8.00
N GLU A 270 -13.39 -5.42 -8.77
CA GLU A 270 -14.73 -5.88 -9.08
C GLU A 270 -14.68 -7.19 -9.90
N PHE A 271 -15.42 -8.18 -9.45
CA PHE A 271 -15.46 -9.53 -10.05
C PHE A 271 -16.67 -9.73 -10.97
N ARG A 272 -17.65 -8.84 -10.91
CA ARG A 272 -18.81 -8.91 -11.80
C ARG A 272 -18.39 -8.63 -13.24
N LYS A 273 -19.10 -9.26 -14.14
CA LYS A 273 -18.93 -9.02 -15.57
C LYS A 273 -20.02 -8.08 -16.07
N SER A 274 -19.68 -7.28 -17.05
CA SER A 274 -20.61 -6.50 -17.85
C SER A 274 -21.43 -7.41 -18.77
N GLU A 275 -22.43 -6.86 -19.48
CA GLU A 275 -23.31 -7.60 -20.39
C GLU A 275 -22.54 -8.30 -21.52
N ASP A 276 -21.43 -7.74 -21.95
CA ASP A 276 -20.51 -8.32 -22.96
C ASP A 276 -19.50 -9.34 -22.37
N GLY A 277 -19.69 -9.75 -21.12
CA GLY A 277 -18.92 -10.82 -20.49
C GLY A 277 -17.53 -10.45 -19.99
N LYS A 278 -17.11 -9.18 -20.08
CA LYS A 278 -15.84 -8.67 -19.56
C LYS A 278 -15.96 -8.28 -18.10
N PHE A 279 -14.90 -8.45 -17.34
CA PHE A 279 -14.86 -7.95 -15.96
C PHE A 279 -14.97 -6.42 -15.93
N ILE A 280 -15.80 -5.88 -15.03
CA ILE A 280 -15.96 -4.42 -14.81
C ILE A 280 -14.61 -3.75 -14.48
N ALA A 281 -13.73 -4.48 -13.79
CA ALA A 281 -12.35 -4.03 -13.53
C ALA A 281 -11.58 -3.67 -14.81
N MET A 282 -11.86 -4.35 -15.93
CA MET A 282 -11.24 -4.04 -17.23
C MET A 282 -11.67 -2.68 -17.77
N GLU A 283 -12.94 -2.34 -17.64
CA GLU A 283 -13.47 -1.02 -18.03
C GLU A 283 -12.86 0.09 -17.17
N ALA A 284 -12.64 -0.19 -15.88
CA ALA A 284 -11.97 0.74 -14.97
C ALA A 284 -10.50 0.98 -15.40
N ILE A 285 -9.76 -0.07 -15.77
CA ILE A 285 -8.38 0.06 -16.28
C ILE A 285 -8.38 0.85 -17.60
N ALA A 286 -9.25 0.50 -18.54
CA ALA A 286 -9.38 1.23 -19.82
C ALA A 286 -9.72 2.70 -19.60
N ARG A 287 -10.61 2.99 -18.66
CA ARG A 287 -11.03 4.35 -18.33
C ARG A 287 -9.90 5.16 -17.71
N VAL A 288 -9.14 4.59 -16.75
CA VAL A 288 -8.02 5.32 -16.13
C VAL A 288 -6.96 5.67 -17.16
N ILE A 289 -6.61 4.74 -18.05
CA ILE A 289 -5.65 4.98 -19.13
C ILE A 289 -6.15 6.07 -20.07
N ARG A 290 -7.42 5.99 -20.52
CA ARG A 290 -8.01 6.95 -21.44
C ARG A 290 -8.10 8.37 -20.87
N GLN A 291 -8.48 8.50 -19.58
CA GLN A 291 -8.68 9.80 -18.92
C GLN A 291 -7.40 10.46 -18.45
N THR A 292 -6.30 9.72 -18.38
CA THR A 292 -5.01 10.25 -17.92
C THR A 292 -4.43 11.21 -18.96
N ASP A 293 -4.06 12.41 -18.52
CA ASP A 293 -3.27 13.36 -19.30
C ASP A 293 -1.79 13.16 -18.95
N ALA A 294 -1.13 12.28 -19.70
CA ALA A 294 0.29 12.02 -19.55
C ALA A 294 0.89 11.62 -20.90
N ARG A 295 2.18 11.97 -21.12
CA ARG A 295 2.88 11.55 -22.31
C ARG A 295 3.12 10.04 -22.33
N TYR A 296 3.56 9.48 -21.19
CA TYR A 296 3.81 8.06 -21.05
C TYR A 296 2.91 7.47 -19.96
N ILE A 297 2.47 6.23 -20.16
CA ILE A 297 1.81 5.44 -19.14
C ILE A 297 2.59 4.15 -18.93
N LEU A 298 2.95 3.87 -17.69
CA LEU A 298 3.52 2.62 -17.23
C LEU A 298 2.50 1.90 -16.36
N LEU A 299 1.95 0.80 -16.87
CA LEU A 299 1.03 -0.07 -16.15
C LEU A 299 1.79 -1.27 -15.59
N SER A 300 1.70 -1.48 -14.27
CA SER A 300 2.11 -2.71 -13.58
C SER A 300 0.87 -3.56 -13.31
N TYR A 301 0.95 -4.88 -13.58
CA TYR A 301 -0.17 -5.77 -13.33
C TYR A 301 0.27 -7.23 -13.14
N SER A 302 -0.40 -7.96 -12.24
CA SER A 302 -0.07 -9.35 -11.96
C SER A 302 -0.83 -10.33 -12.85
N SER A 303 -0.19 -11.43 -13.28
CA SER A 303 -0.84 -12.52 -14.01
C SER A 303 -1.97 -13.21 -13.21
N GLY A 304 -1.96 -13.08 -11.89
CA GLY A 304 -3.03 -13.58 -11.01
C GLY A 304 -4.22 -12.63 -10.87
N GLY A 305 -4.19 -11.46 -11.55
CA GLY A 305 -5.27 -10.48 -11.52
C GLY A 305 -6.44 -10.81 -12.43
N ARG A 306 -7.48 -9.96 -12.42
CA ARG A 306 -8.72 -10.12 -13.24
C ARG A 306 -8.46 -10.04 -14.74
N ALA A 307 -7.52 -9.18 -15.14
CA ALA A 307 -7.18 -8.95 -16.52
C ALA A 307 -6.17 -9.96 -17.03
N THR A 308 -6.39 -10.50 -18.21
CA THR A 308 -5.39 -11.26 -18.93
C THR A 308 -4.35 -10.34 -19.56
N LYS A 309 -3.16 -10.88 -19.86
CA LYS A 309 -2.11 -10.13 -20.56
C LYS A 309 -2.60 -9.56 -21.89
N GLN A 310 -3.39 -10.35 -22.66
CA GLN A 310 -3.92 -9.94 -23.96
C GLN A 310 -4.92 -8.80 -23.84
N GLU A 311 -5.84 -8.88 -22.89
CA GLU A 311 -6.83 -7.80 -22.66
C GLU A 311 -6.15 -6.49 -22.27
N LEU A 312 -5.11 -6.54 -21.41
CA LEU A 312 -4.33 -5.35 -21.06
C LEU A 312 -3.60 -4.78 -22.28
N PHE A 313 -3.02 -5.65 -23.08
CA PHE A 313 -2.35 -5.27 -24.33
C PHE A 313 -3.31 -4.54 -25.29
N ASP A 314 -4.51 -5.08 -25.52
CA ASP A 314 -5.53 -4.50 -26.39
C ASP A 314 -5.98 -3.11 -25.89
N ILE A 315 -6.20 -2.99 -24.58
CA ILE A 315 -6.55 -1.70 -23.96
C ILE A 315 -5.43 -0.68 -24.18
N LEU A 316 -4.19 -1.07 -23.95
CA LEU A 316 -3.05 -0.17 -24.05
C LEU A 316 -2.82 0.28 -25.51
N GLN A 317 -2.85 -0.65 -26.47
CA GLN A 317 -2.69 -0.34 -27.90
C GLN A 317 -3.80 0.57 -28.45
N SER A 318 -5.03 0.45 -27.94
CA SER A 318 -6.12 1.33 -28.35
C SER A 318 -5.97 2.78 -27.85
N ASN A 319 -5.10 3.00 -26.84
CA ASN A 319 -4.87 4.31 -26.25
C ASN A 319 -3.50 4.93 -26.54
N GLY A 320 -2.56 4.17 -27.15
CA GLY A 320 -1.22 4.65 -27.41
C GLY A 320 -0.37 3.67 -28.21
N ARG A 321 0.89 4.03 -28.42
CA ARG A 321 1.91 3.19 -29.02
C ARG A 321 2.63 2.40 -27.90
N LEU A 322 2.54 1.07 -27.94
CA LEU A 322 3.30 0.24 -26.99
C LEU A 322 4.80 0.37 -27.30
N LEU A 323 5.56 0.80 -26.31
CA LEU A 323 7.01 0.95 -26.41
C LEU A 323 7.75 -0.27 -25.86
N ARG A 324 7.31 -0.77 -24.68
CA ARG A 324 7.96 -1.87 -23.97
C ARG A 324 6.95 -2.75 -23.25
N THR A 325 7.28 -4.05 -23.18
CA THR A 325 6.61 -5.02 -22.32
C THR A 325 7.69 -5.82 -21.60
N VAL A 326 7.61 -5.88 -20.27
CA VAL A 326 8.52 -6.68 -19.45
C VAL A 326 7.69 -7.67 -18.65
N GLU A 327 8.12 -8.93 -18.65
CA GLU A 327 7.58 -9.99 -17.80
C GLU A 327 8.59 -10.35 -16.73
N ILE A 328 8.17 -10.28 -15.48
CA ILE A 328 9.02 -10.54 -14.33
C ILE A 328 8.48 -11.76 -13.61
N ASP A 329 9.28 -12.82 -13.50
CA ASP A 329 8.93 -13.98 -12.71
C ASP A 329 8.92 -13.62 -11.22
N TYR A 330 7.75 -13.64 -10.61
CA TYR A 330 7.57 -13.35 -9.20
C TYR A 330 7.38 -14.67 -8.44
N LYS A 331 8.33 -15.00 -7.55
CA LYS A 331 8.07 -16.11 -6.61
C LYS A 331 6.87 -15.74 -5.75
N SER A 332 5.87 -16.63 -5.76
CA SER A 332 4.62 -16.44 -5.01
C SER A 332 4.87 -15.94 -3.58
N ASN A 333 4.00 -15.06 -3.15
CA ASN A 333 3.98 -14.49 -1.80
C ASN A 333 3.97 -15.60 -0.75
N VAL A 334 4.52 -15.32 0.44
CA VAL A 334 4.45 -16.20 1.63
C VAL A 334 3.02 -16.69 1.90
N MET A 335 1.99 -15.89 1.55
CA MET A 335 0.59 -16.30 1.63
C MET A 335 0.20 -17.47 0.70
N ALA A 336 0.91 -17.69 -0.39
CA ALA A 336 0.68 -18.81 -1.30
C ALA A 336 1.29 -20.13 -0.79
N THR A 337 2.11 -20.12 0.24
CA THR A 337 2.77 -21.29 0.84
C THR A 337 2.06 -21.79 2.10
N MET A 338 0.90 -21.26 2.44
CA MET A 338 0.20 -21.61 3.69
C MET A 338 -0.48 -22.97 3.64
N ARG A 339 -0.20 -23.80 4.64
CA ARG A 339 -0.65 -25.20 4.76
C ARG A 339 -2.17 -25.43 4.89
N TRP A 340 -2.97 -24.41 5.08
CA TRP A 340 -4.43 -24.56 5.25
C TRP A 340 -5.21 -24.51 3.93
N THR A 341 -4.52 -24.31 2.82
CA THR A 341 -5.06 -24.47 1.48
C THR A 341 -4.25 -25.55 0.76
N ASN A 342 -4.46 -26.83 1.12
CA ASN A 342 -3.73 -27.96 0.55
C ASN A 342 -3.76 -28.01 -1.00
N GLU A 343 -4.69 -27.31 -1.65
CA GLU A 343 -4.77 -27.20 -3.11
C GLU A 343 -3.76 -26.20 -3.72
N TRP A 344 -3.20 -25.30 -2.92
CA TRP A 344 -2.30 -24.22 -3.40
C TRP A 344 -0.82 -24.58 -3.37
N VAL A 345 -0.46 -25.59 -2.59
CA VAL A 345 0.94 -26.00 -2.41
C VAL A 345 1.49 -26.67 -3.68
N ASN A 346 0.61 -27.13 -4.57
CA ASN A 346 0.99 -27.88 -5.78
C ASN A 346 0.91 -27.05 -7.07
N SER A 347 0.56 -25.75 -7.05
CA SER A 347 0.64 -24.95 -8.26
C SER A 347 2.09 -24.55 -8.53
N THR A 348 2.69 -25.22 -9.51
CA THR A 348 3.99 -24.84 -10.11
C THR A 348 3.93 -23.53 -10.89
N ASP A 349 2.76 -22.92 -11.00
CA ASP A 349 2.55 -21.68 -11.75
C ASP A 349 3.15 -20.48 -10.99
N ARG A 350 4.30 -20.04 -11.46
CA ARG A 350 4.93 -18.80 -11.01
C ARG A 350 4.03 -17.64 -11.40
N THR A 351 3.61 -16.86 -10.42
CA THR A 351 2.94 -15.59 -10.69
C THR A 351 3.91 -14.67 -11.40
N LYS A 352 3.49 -14.09 -12.52
CA LYS A 352 4.27 -13.09 -13.26
C LYS A 352 3.77 -11.70 -12.93
N GLU A 353 4.67 -10.75 -12.92
CA GLU A 353 4.34 -9.33 -12.94
C GLU A 353 4.65 -8.78 -14.33
N TYR A 354 3.73 -8.04 -14.89
CA TYR A 354 3.87 -7.37 -16.19
C TYR A 354 4.11 -5.89 -15.99
N LEU A 355 5.03 -5.33 -16.76
CA LEU A 355 5.18 -3.90 -16.94
C LEU A 355 4.94 -3.56 -18.42
N PHE A 356 3.94 -2.71 -18.68
CA PHE A 356 3.62 -2.23 -20.01
C PHE A 356 3.86 -0.73 -20.08
N LEU A 357 4.72 -0.29 -20.99
CA LEU A 357 4.98 1.12 -21.26
C LEU A 357 4.37 1.51 -22.60
N ILE A 358 3.52 2.52 -22.59
CA ILE A 358 3.00 3.14 -23.82
C ILE A 358 3.38 4.62 -23.88
N GLU A 359 3.54 5.14 -25.10
CA GLU A 359 3.46 6.56 -25.41
C GLU A 359 2.02 6.87 -25.84
N LYS A 360 1.35 7.72 -25.08
CA LYS A 360 -0.06 8.03 -25.30
C LYS A 360 -0.23 8.89 -26.59
N ARG A 361 -1.33 8.67 -27.31
CA ARG A 361 -1.70 9.49 -28.48
C ARG A 361 -2.38 10.79 -28.08
#